data_10b6bc41df5ebc55022987ac2b391c97
#
_entry.id   10b6bc41df5ebc55022987ac2b391c97
#
_cell.length_a   1.000
_cell.length_b   1.000
_cell.length_c   1.000
_cell.angle_alpha   90.00
_cell.angle_beta   90.00
_cell.angle_gamma   90.00
#
_symmetry.space_group_name_H-M   'P 1'
#
loop_
_entity.id
_entity.type
_entity.pdbx_description
1 polymer ?
#
loop_
_entity_poly.entity_id
_entity_poly.type
_entity_poly.pdbx_seq_one_letter_code
_entity_poly.pdbx_strand_id
1 'polypeptide(L)'
;MKIVIAPDSYKESLSALEVATAIEQGFREIWPDADYVKIPVADGGEGTVEAMVAATQGHLVHVDVTGPLGNTIQAFYGLSGDERSAFIEMAAASGLEQVPAGLRDPLKTTSWGTGE
;
A
#
# COMPACT_ATOMS: atom_id res chain seq x y z
N MET A 1 5.80 29.81 -0.99
CA MET A 1 5.01 28.97 -1.95
C MET A 1 4.73 27.65 -1.28
N LYS A 2 3.51 27.11 -1.45
CA LYS A 2 3.16 25.75 -0.96
C LYS A 2 3.15 24.80 -2.15
N ILE A 3 3.79 23.64 -1.98
CA ILE A 3 3.83 22.54 -2.96
C ILE A 3 3.17 21.32 -2.31
N VAL A 4 2.10 20.81 -2.92
CA VAL A 4 1.42 19.59 -2.48
C VAL A 4 1.84 18.45 -3.41
N ILE A 5 2.28 17.34 -2.82
CA ILE A 5 2.78 16.17 -3.53
C ILE A 5 1.89 14.99 -3.13
N ALA A 6 1.07 14.51 -4.07
CA ALA A 6 0.06 13.47 -3.84
C ALA A 6 0.18 12.34 -4.88
N PRO A 7 1.26 11.55 -4.83
CA PRO A 7 1.45 10.42 -5.74
C PRO A 7 0.77 9.16 -5.21
N ASP A 8 0.51 8.24 -6.12
CA ASP A 8 0.29 6.83 -5.83
C ASP A 8 1.62 6.07 -5.79
N SER A 9 1.60 4.80 -5.39
CA SER A 9 2.74 3.89 -5.42
C SER A 9 3.15 3.53 -6.86
N TYR A 10 4.41 3.17 -7.05
CA TYR A 10 4.87 2.50 -8.27
C TYR A 10 5.00 1.00 -8.00
N LYS A 11 4.14 0.21 -8.65
CA LYS A 11 4.09 -1.25 -8.48
C LYS A 11 5.47 -1.89 -8.52
N GLU A 12 5.73 -2.78 -7.56
CA GLU A 12 6.98 -3.53 -7.43
C GLU A 12 8.25 -2.63 -7.35
N SER A 13 8.11 -1.33 -6.98
CA SER A 13 9.23 -0.38 -6.96
C SER A 13 9.24 0.49 -5.70
N LEU A 14 8.32 1.44 -5.59
CA LEU A 14 8.31 2.44 -4.50
C LEU A 14 6.90 2.62 -3.93
N SER A 15 6.82 2.72 -2.61
CA SER A 15 5.60 3.15 -1.93
C SER A 15 5.23 4.60 -2.26
N ALA A 16 3.97 4.97 -2.09
CA ALA A 16 3.49 6.34 -2.35
C ALA A 16 4.27 7.39 -1.53
N LEU A 17 4.67 7.06 -0.29
CA LEU A 17 5.45 7.96 0.56
C LEU A 17 6.90 8.11 0.06
N GLU A 18 7.53 7.03 -0.42
CA GLU A 18 8.86 7.08 -1.00
C GLU A 18 8.87 7.90 -2.29
N VAL A 19 7.86 7.72 -3.16
CA VAL A 19 7.68 8.54 -4.36
C VAL A 19 7.52 10.01 -3.99
N ALA A 20 6.63 10.33 -3.03
CA ALA A 20 6.43 11.70 -2.57
C ALA A 20 7.73 12.32 -2.02
N THR A 21 8.53 11.53 -1.32
CA THR A 21 9.80 11.98 -0.75
C THR A 21 10.84 12.25 -1.82
N ALA A 22 10.96 11.38 -2.83
CA ALA A 22 11.85 11.59 -3.95
C ALA A 22 11.48 12.85 -4.77
N ILE A 23 10.18 13.06 -4.99
CA ILE A 23 9.67 14.26 -5.66
C ILE A 23 10.02 15.52 -4.85
N GLU A 24 9.79 15.51 -3.54
CA GLU A 24 10.15 16.62 -2.66
C GLU A 24 11.64 16.96 -2.75
N GLN A 25 12.51 15.94 -2.71
CA GLN A 25 13.96 16.14 -2.82
C GLN A 25 14.35 16.86 -4.11
N GLY A 26 13.81 16.43 -5.26
CA GLY A 26 14.07 17.08 -6.54
C GLY A 26 13.56 18.52 -6.60
N PHE A 27 12.36 18.79 -6.07
CA PHE A 27 11.82 20.15 -6.03
C PHE A 27 12.59 21.07 -5.10
N ARG A 28 13.15 20.57 -3.99
CA ARG A 28 13.95 21.35 -3.05
C ARG A 28 15.25 21.88 -3.65
N GLU A 29 15.78 21.27 -4.69
CA GLU A 29 16.95 21.78 -5.40
C GLU A 29 16.66 23.15 -6.06
N ILE A 30 15.41 23.41 -6.44
CA ILE A 30 15.00 24.64 -7.12
C ILE A 30 14.26 25.59 -6.16
N TRP A 31 13.46 25.06 -5.26
CA TRP A 31 12.65 25.83 -4.30
C TRP A 31 12.90 25.37 -2.86
N PRO A 32 14.10 25.63 -2.28
CA PRO A 32 14.46 25.11 -0.97
C PRO A 32 13.56 25.62 0.17
N ASP A 33 13.02 26.83 0.05
CA ASP A 33 12.21 27.50 1.07
C ASP A 33 10.70 27.30 0.88
N ALA A 34 10.27 26.42 -0.02
CA ALA A 34 8.86 26.13 -0.19
C ALA A 34 8.33 25.28 0.98
N ASP A 35 7.03 25.45 1.30
CA ASP A 35 6.30 24.63 2.24
C ASP A 35 5.80 23.39 1.52
N TYR A 36 6.32 22.20 1.88
CA TYR A 36 6.01 20.94 1.25
C TYR A 36 5.01 20.14 2.06
N VAL A 37 3.94 19.70 1.40
CA VAL A 37 2.92 18.82 1.99
C VAL A 37 2.86 17.53 1.17
N LYS A 38 3.21 16.40 1.80
CA LYS A 38 3.10 15.06 1.20
C LYS A 38 1.78 14.42 1.59
N ILE A 39 1.02 13.98 0.61
CA ILE A 39 -0.26 13.29 0.79
C ILE A 39 -0.21 12.01 -0.05
N PRO A 40 0.34 10.91 0.49
CA PRO A 40 0.26 9.63 -0.20
C PRO A 40 -1.19 9.28 -0.49
N VAL A 41 -1.49 8.90 -1.73
CA VAL A 41 -2.82 8.48 -2.17
C VAL A 41 -2.77 7.04 -2.69
N ALA A 42 -3.93 6.41 -2.82
CA ALA A 42 -4.07 5.09 -3.39
C ALA A 42 -5.43 4.99 -4.11
N ASP A 43 -5.52 4.11 -5.10
CA ASP A 43 -6.69 3.95 -5.98
C ASP A 43 -7.64 2.81 -5.55
N GLY A 44 -7.39 2.20 -4.40
CA GLY A 44 -8.10 1.01 -3.90
C GLY A 44 -7.30 -0.29 -4.06
N GLY A 45 -6.12 -0.23 -4.70
CA GLY A 45 -5.19 -1.33 -4.82
C GLY A 45 -4.15 -1.35 -3.71
N GLU A 46 -2.96 -1.82 -4.07
CA GLU A 46 -1.79 -1.89 -3.20
C GLU A 46 -1.46 -0.53 -2.54
N GLY A 47 -1.22 -0.54 -1.23
CA GLY A 47 -0.91 0.65 -0.45
C GLY A 47 -2.13 1.42 0.08
N THR A 48 -3.35 0.98 -0.25
CA THR A 48 -4.58 1.62 0.24
C THR A 48 -4.72 1.49 1.74
N VAL A 49 -4.43 0.32 2.30
CA VAL A 49 -4.53 0.07 3.75
C VAL A 49 -3.55 0.96 4.51
N GLU A 50 -2.30 1.06 4.06
CA GLU A 50 -1.29 1.91 4.70
C GLU A 50 -1.69 3.40 4.64
N ALA A 51 -2.22 3.86 3.49
CA ALA A 51 -2.68 5.23 3.35
C ALA A 51 -3.85 5.55 4.32
N MET A 52 -4.80 4.62 4.45
CA MET A 52 -5.95 4.77 5.37
C MET A 52 -5.53 4.69 6.84
N VAL A 53 -4.62 3.79 7.18
CA VAL A 53 -4.05 3.69 8.52
C VAL A 53 -3.32 4.98 8.89
N ALA A 54 -2.49 5.51 8.00
CA ALA A 54 -1.78 6.77 8.22
C ALA A 54 -2.75 7.95 8.39
N ALA A 55 -3.78 8.04 7.54
CA ALA A 55 -4.78 9.11 7.60
C ALA A 55 -5.63 9.10 8.87
N THR A 56 -5.87 7.92 9.44
CA THR A 56 -6.71 7.73 10.64
C THR A 56 -5.92 7.54 11.94
N GLN A 57 -4.59 7.65 11.88
CA GLN A 57 -3.69 7.35 13.00
C GLN A 57 -3.93 5.94 13.58
N GLY A 58 -4.20 5.00 12.69
CA GLY A 58 -4.47 3.61 12.99
C GLY A 58 -3.21 2.74 13.05
N HIS A 59 -3.42 1.44 12.93
CA HIS A 59 -2.33 0.47 12.91
C HIS A 59 -2.63 -0.73 12.01
N LEU A 60 -1.57 -1.44 11.59
CA LEU A 60 -1.67 -2.67 10.83
C LEU A 60 -1.81 -3.86 11.76
N VAL A 61 -2.64 -4.82 11.35
CA VAL A 61 -2.80 -6.13 12.00
C VAL A 61 -2.35 -7.21 11.01
N HIS A 62 -1.34 -7.98 11.39
CA HIS A 62 -0.81 -9.06 10.57
C HIS A 62 -1.53 -10.37 10.89
N VAL A 63 -1.85 -11.14 9.85
CA VAL A 63 -2.55 -12.41 9.92
C VAL A 63 -1.94 -13.41 8.94
N ASP A 64 -1.95 -14.68 9.31
CA ASP A 64 -1.56 -15.76 8.40
C ASP A 64 -2.79 -16.23 7.63
N VAL A 65 -2.69 -16.23 6.30
CA VAL A 65 -3.76 -16.60 5.38
C VAL A 65 -3.25 -17.49 4.26
N THR A 66 -4.17 -18.08 3.50
CA THR A 66 -3.84 -18.84 2.30
C THR A 66 -3.39 -17.91 1.17
N GLY A 67 -2.15 -18.01 0.73
CA GLY A 67 -1.62 -17.26 -0.40
C GLY A 67 -2.16 -17.72 -1.75
N PRO A 68 -1.88 -16.99 -2.84
CA PRO A 68 -2.38 -17.31 -4.18
C PRO A 68 -1.96 -18.69 -4.70
N LEU A 69 -0.84 -19.21 -4.24
CA LEU A 69 -0.31 -20.54 -4.63
C LEU A 69 -0.72 -21.65 -3.65
N GLY A 70 -1.61 -21.37 -2.69
CA GLY A 70 -2.08 -22.35 -1.70
C GLY A 70 -1.17 -22.54 -0.49
N ASN A 71 -0.04 -21.86 -0.42
CA ASN A 71 0.84 -21.84 0.75
C ASN A 71 0.38 -20.78 1.76
N THR A 72 0.72 -20.96 3.03
CA THR A 72 0.49 -19.92 4.04
C THR A 72 1.42 -18.74 3.80
N ILE A 73 0.86 -17.55 3.83
CA ILE A 73 1.58 -16.27 3.76
C ILE A 73 1.12 -15.35 4.88
N GLN A 74 1.96 -14.39 5.24
CA GLN A 74 1.57 -13.30 6.12
C GLN A 74 0.94 -12.19 5.29
N ALA A 75 -0.32 -11.88 5.56
CA ALA A 75 -1.04 -10.72 5.04
C ALA A 75 -1.31 -9.72 6.17
N PHE A 76 -1.96 -8.62 5.85
CA PHE A 76 -2.33 -7.61 6.83
C PHE A 76 -3.64 -6.91 6.44
N TYR A 77 -4.28 -6.32 7.43
CA TYR A 77 -5.34 -5.33 7.28
C TYR A 77 -5.09 -4.17 8.23
N GLY A 78 -5.77 -3.05 8.02
CA GLY A 78 -5.66 -1.88 8.87
C GLY A 78 -6.84 -1.72 9.82
N LEU A 79 -6.60 -1.16 10.99
CA LEU A 79 -7.64 -0.63 11.86
C LEU A 79 -7.46 0.88 11.98
N SER A 80 -8.57 1.64 11.96
CA SER A 80 -8.56 3.07 12.25
C SER A 80 -8.13 3.34 13.70
N GLY A 81 -7.64 4.55 13.98
CA GLY A 81 -7.18 4.91 15.33
C GLY A 81 -8.24 4.81 16.42
N ASP A 82 -9.52 4.89 16.06
CA ASP A 82 -10.67 4.69 16.97
C ASP A 82 -11.17 3.23 16.98
N GLU A 83 -10.51 2.34 16.24
CA GLU A 83 -10.82 0.91 16.08
C GLU A 83 -12.25 0.61 15.58
N ARG A 84 -12.91 1.58 14.96
CA ARG A 84 -14.30 1.43 14.47
C ARG A 84 -14.39 1.06 13.00
N SER A 85 -13.27 1.15 12.27
CA SER A 85 -13.21 0.84 10.84
C SER A 85 -12.03 -0.10 10.56
N ALA A 86 -12.29 -1.14 9.80
CA ALA A 86 -11.26 -2.02 9.26
C ALA A 86 -11.07 -1.72 7.76
N PHE A 87 -9.83 -1.69 7.31
CA PHE A 87 -9.42 -1.47 5.92
C PHE A 87 -8.79 -2.75 5.41
N ILE A 88 -9.39 -3.36 4.40
CA ILE A 88 -8.92 -4.61 3.80
C ILE A 88 -8.67 -4.37 2.32
N GLU A 89 -7.47 -4.68 1.86
CA GLU A 89 -7.16 -4.69 0.43
C GLU A 89 -6.87 -6.12 -0.03
N MET A 90 -7.39 -6.48 -1.18
CA MET A 90 -7.18 -7.80 -1.76
C MET A 90 -5.70 -8.07 -2.06
N ALA A 91 -4.95 -7.05 -2.41
CA ALA A 91 -3.55 -7.17 -2.80
C ALA A 91 -2.66 -7.70 -1.67
N ALA A 92 -2.96 -7.40 -0.40
CA ALA A 92 -2.18 -7.87 0.74
C ALA A 92 -2.16 -9.41 0.86
N ALA A 93 -3.28 -10.08 0.51
CA ALA A 93 -3.40 -11.54 0.57
C ALA A 93 -3.29 -12.22 -0.80
N SER A 94 -3.72 -11.54 -1.87
CA SER A 94 -3.91 -12.17 -3.19
C SER A 94 -3.35 -11.32 -4.34
N GLY A 95 -2.50 -10.34 -4.01
CA GLY A 95 -1.89 -9.45 -4.99
C GLY A 95 -0.85 -10.14 -5.87
N LEU A 96 -0.52 -9.47 -6.96
CA LEU A 96 0.43 -9.95 -7.96
C LEU A 96 1.85 -10.15 -7.37
N GLU A 97 2.20 -9.37 -6.35
CA GLU A 97 3.48 -9.43 -5.63
C GLU A 97 3.67 -10.74 -4.85
N GLN A 98 2.55 -11.34 -4.42
CA GLN A 98 2.57 -12.62 -3.72
C GLN A 98 2.91 -13.81 -4.65
N VAL A 99 3.01 -13.56 -5.98
CA VAL A 99 3.24 -14.60 -6.98
C VAL A 99 4.49 -14.28 -7.80
N PRO A 100 5.57 -15.10 -7.70
CA PRO A 100 6.74 -14.95 -8.56
C PRO A 100 6.35 -14.90 -10.04
N ALA A 101 7.00 -14.05 -10.82
CA ALA A 101 6.63 -13.79 -12.22
C ALA A 101 6.48 -15.05 -13.07
N GLY A 102 7.36 -16.04 -12.89
CA GLY A 102 7.30 -17.32 -13.60
C GLY A 102 6.17 -18.27 -13.19
N LEU A 103 5.44 -17.96 -12.10
CA LEU A 103 4.32 -18.76 -11.58
C LEU A 103 2.97 -18.06 -11.71
N ARG A 104 2.93 -16.90 -12.35
CA ARG A 104 1.70 -16.12 -12.58
C ARG A 104 0.81 -16.79 -13.62
N ASP A 105 -0.12 -17.60 -13.14
CA ASP A 105 -1.11 -18.32 -13.96
C ASP A 105 -2.48 -18.18 -13.30
N PRO A 106 -3.41 -17.38 -13.88
CA PRO A 106 -4.71 -17.12 -13.28
C PRO A 106 -5.60 -18.38 -13.20
N LEU A 107 -5.24 -19.44 -13.89
CA LEU A 107 -5.96 -20.71 -13.80
C LEU A 107 -5.51 -21.58 -12.61
N LYS A 108 -4.40 -21.21 -11.95
CA LYS A 108 -3.80 -21.98 -10.85
C LYS A 108 -3.74 -21.21 -9.54
N THR A 109 -3.93 -19.89 -9.59
CA THR A 109 -3.91 -19.02 -8.42
C THR A 109 -5.30 -18.86 -7.82
N THR A 110 -5.34 -18.49 -6.53
CA THR A 110 -6.58 -18.29 -5.78
C THR A 110 -6.57 -16.94 -5.04
N SER A 111 -7.74 -16.37 -4.81
CA SER A 111 -7.95 -15.22 -3.92
C SER A 111 -8.62 -15.64 -2.59
N TRP A 112 -8.57 -16.91 -2.24
CA TRP A 112 -9.23 -17.47 -1.06
C TRP A 112 -8.81 -16.74 0.22
N GLY A 113 -7.51 -16.50 0.42
CA GLY A 113 -6.98 -15.86 1.61
C GLY A 113 -7.45 -14.42 1.86
N THR A 114 -8.01 -13.75 0.83
CA THR A 114 -8.66 -12.44 1.03
C THR A 114 -9.96 -12.56 1.81
N GLY A 115 -10.61 -13.73 1.79
CA GLY A 115 -11.88 -13.98 2.47
C GLY A 115 -11.74 -14.68 3.83
N GLU A 116 -10.53 -15.05 4.24
CA GLU A 116 -10.24 -15.66 5.54
C GLU A 116 -10.19 -14.63 6.66
#